data_4acfd0f21b097f19b99359f9c47713e3
#
_entry.id   4acfd0f21b097f19b99359f9c47713e3
#
_cell.length_a   1.000
_cell.length_b   1.000
_cell.length_c   1.000
_cell.angle_alpha   90.00
_cell.angle_beta   90.00
_cell.angle_gamma   90.00
#
_symmetry.space_group_name_H-M   'P 1'
#
loop_
_entity.id
_entity.type
_entity.pdbx_description
1 polymer ?
#
loop_
_entity_poly.entity_id
_entity_poly.type
_entity_poly.pdbx_seq_one_letter_code
_entity_poly.pdbx_strand_id
1 'polypeptide(L)'
;IVVGLIIAGIGCACFYPAAEFQSYNYFLAALFVLASGITLLQVAANPYVTILGAAETASSRLTMTQAFNSLGTTIGPWIGGILILTSATNAVENSVADASSVQMPYLALAAALILMSVIFAVLNLPTVDVEEDETTVEAGDGSAWGYSHLVLGALAIFLYVGAEVSIGSFLINFLGEPNIAGLEEMDAAKYVSFYWGGAMIGRFIGAAAMQYIAAGKALAFSGLAASALVALAVFTDGQIAMWSILFVGLFNSIMFPTIFSLGLTGLGKHTSQGSGILCLAIVGGAIVPLLQGLLADA
;
A
#
# COMPACT_ATOMS: atom_id res chain seq x y z
N ILE A 1 -8.97 4.18 14.63
CA ILE A 1 -9.44 4.74 13.36
C ILE A 1 -9.59 6.26 13.48
N VAL A 2 -10.43 6.79 14.37
CA VAL A 2 -10.70 8.23 14.55
C VAL A 2 -9.40 9.03 14.74
N VAL A 3 -8.54 8.61 15.68
CA VAL A 3 -7.25 9.29 15.94
C VAL A 3 -6.34 9.31 14.71
N GLY A 4 -6.26 8.20 13.97
CA GLY A 4 -5.47 8.14 12.74
C GLY A 4 -5.96 9.12 11.66
N LEU A 5 -7.29 9.23 11.50
CA LEU A 5 -7.90 10.19 10.58
C LEU A 5 -7.63 11.65 10.99
N ILE A 6 -7.70 11.97 12.30
CA ILE A 6 -7.37 13.30 12.82
C ILE A 6 -5.92 13.66 12.53
N ILE A 7 -4.98 12.76 12.87
CA ILE A 7 -3.54 12.99 12.64
C ILE A 7 -3.25 13.16 11.15
N ALA A 8 -3.84 12.32 10.29
CA ALA A 8 -3.67 12.46 8.85
C ALA A 8 -4.26 13.78 8.33
N GLY A 9 -5.42 14.21 8.84
CA GLY A 9 -6.03 15.49 8.52
C GLY A 9 -5.17 16.68 8.93
N ILE A 10 -4.58 16.63 10.14
CA ILE A 10 -3.61 17.65 10.61
C ILE A 10 -2.39 17.66 9.68
N GLY A 11 -1.85 16.47 9.33
CA GLY A 11 -0.74 16.36 8.39
C GLY A 11 -1.04 17.04 7.05
N CYS A 12 -2.22 16.80 6.47
CA CYS A 12 -2.68 17.50 5.27
C CYS A 12 -2.77 19.02 5.47
N ALA A 13 -3.31 19.50 6.59
CA ALA A 13 -3.41 20.92 6.89
C ALA A 13 -2.02 21.59 7.03
N CYS A 14 -1.01 20.87 7.52
CA CYS A 14 0.35 21.37 7.64
C CYS A 14 1.03 21.65 6.28
N PHE A 15 0.52 21.13 5.17
CA PHE A 15 1.01 21.50 3.84
C PHE A 15 0.73 22.96 3.48
N TYR A 16 -0.31 23.58 4.07
CA TYR A 16 -0.61 24.98 3.84
C TYR A 16 0.53 25.92 4.30
N PRO A 17 0.94 25.93 5.59
CA PRO A 17 2.07 26.75 6.01
C PRO A 17 3.40 26.29 5.38
N ALA A 18 3.55 24.97 5.07
CA ALA A 18 4.76 24.50 4.39
C ALA A 18 4.92 25.14 2.99
N ALA A 19 3.82 25.30 2.27
CA ALA A 19 3.81 25.97 0.97
C ALA A 19 4.04 27.48 1.10
N GLU A 20 3.45 28.12 2.11
CA GLU A 20 3.65 29.56 2.38
C GLU A 20 5.09 29.92 2.70
N PHE A 21 5.74 29.11 3.55
CA PHE A 21 7.15 29.29 3.89
C PHE A 21 8.14 28.76 2.84
N GLN A 22 7.66 28.05 1.82
CA GLN A 22 8.45 27.41 0.76
C GLN A 22 9.63 26.60 1.31
N SER A 23 9.45 25.95 2.46
CA SER A 23 10.51 25.25 3.18
C SER A 23 10.40 23.76 3.00
N TYR A 24 11.44 23.14 2.44
CA TYR A 24 11.51 21.69 2.27
C TYR A 24 11.32 20.91 3.59
N ASN A 25 11.90 21.43 4.68
CA ASN A 25 11.78 20.79 6.00
C ASN A 25 10.34 20.80 6.52
N TYR A 26 9.58 21.86 6.26
CA TYR A 26 8.16 21.89 6.64
C TYR A 26 7.33 20.93 5.81
N PHE A 27 7.63 20.76 4.51
CA PHE A 27 6.99 19.73 3.68
C PHE A 27 7.27 18.32 4.20
N LEU A 28 8.52 18.02 4.57
CA LEU A 28 8.89 16.74 5.16
C LEU A 28 8.18 16.49 6.50
N ALA A 29 8.08 17.50 7.36
CA ALA A 29 7.38 17.40 8.63
C ALA A 29 5.86 17.14 8.41
N ALA A 30 5.23 17.86 7.49
CA ALA A 30 3.84 17.66 7.12
C ALA A 30 3.59 16.24 6.59
N LEU A 31 4.47 15.77 5.70
CA LEU A 31 4.42 14.40 5.16
C LEU A 31 4.60 13.35 6.27
N PHE A 32 5.52 13.58 7.21
CA PHE A 32 5.73 12.67 8.34
C PHE A 32 4.47 12.55 9.22
N VAL A 33 3.83 13.69 9.53
CA VAL A 33 2.58 13.69 10.32
C VAL A 33 1.46 12.96 9.56
N LEU A 34 1.30 13.25 8.26
CA LEU A 34 0.33 12.58 7.39
C LEU A 34 0.56 11.07 7.36
N ALA A 35 1.80 10.64 7.10
CA ALA A 35 2.17 9.23 7.03
C ALA A 35 1.95 8.52 8.37
N SER A 36 2.25 9.19 9.50
CA SER A 36 1.98 8.65 10.85
C SER A 36 0.50 8.40 11.07
N GLY A 37 -0.37 9.33 10.64
CA GLY A 37 -1.83 9.15 10.71
C GLY A 37 -2.32 7.98 9.86
N ILE A 38 -1.80 7.85 8.63
CA ILE A 38 -2.12 6.72 7.74
C ILE A 38 -1.65 5.38 8.34
N THR A 39 -0.45 5.34 8.93
CA THR A 39 0.07 4.13 9.57
C THR A 39 -0.83 3.69 10.74
N LEU A 40 -1.23 4.63 11.62
CA LEU A 40 -2.18 4.36 12.70
C LEU A 40 -3.51 3.85 12.16
N LEU A 41 -3.97 4.40 11.04
CA LEU A 41 -5.20 3.95 10.39
C LEU A 41 -5.07 2.51 9.90
N GLN A 42 -3.96 2.15 9.26
CA GLN A 42 -3.71 0.79 8.78
C GLN A 42 -3.62 -0.22 9.93
N VAL A 43 -2.89 0.11 10.99
CA VAL A 43 -2.76 -0.75 12.19
C VAL A 43 -4.11 -1.02 12.83
N ALA A 44 -5.05 -0.07 12.79
CA ALA A 44 -6.37 -0.21 13.39
C ALA A 44 -7.43 -0.78 12.42
N ALA A 45 -7.44 -0.35 11.16
CA ALA A 45 -8.48 -0.70 10.20
C ALA A 45 -8.29 -2.09 9.58
N ASN A 46 -7.04 -2.47 9.26
CA ASN A 46 -6.79 -3.76 8.64
C ASN A 46 -7.23 -4.95 9.52
N PRO A 47 -6.82 -5.06 10.80
CA PRO A 47 -7.32 -6.14 11.66
C PRO A 47 -8.82 -6.04 11.88
N TYR A 48 -9.38 -4.82 12.02
CA TYR A 48 -10.81 -4.63 12.18
C TYR A 48 -11.60 -5.26 11.00
N VAL A 49 -11.17 -5.03 9.76
CA VAL A 49 -11.78 -5.65 8.58
C VAL A 49 -11.65 -7.19 8.61
N THR A 50 -10.54 -7.73 9.11
CA THR A 50 -10.34 -9.18 9.14
C THR A 50 -11.24 -9.88 10.17
N ILE A 51 -11.59 -9.22 11.28
CA ILE A 51 -12.44 -9.79 12.32
C ILE A 51 -13.94 -9.53 12.12
N LEU A 52 -14.31 -8.62 11.20
CA LEU A 52 -15.71 -8.37 10.84
C LEU A 52 -16.27 -9.49 9.95
N GLY A 53 -16.80 -10.54 10.53
CA GLY A 53 -17.45 -11.65 9.83
C GLY A 53 -16.66 -12.96 9.85
N ALA A 54 -17.03 -13.93 9.01
CA ALA A 54 -16.46 -15.27 9.04
C ALA A 54 -14.95 -15.28 8.78
N ALA A 55 -14.19 -16.07 9.54
CA ALA A 55 -12.74 -16.15 9.46
C ALA A 55 -12.25 -16.62 8.08
N GLU A 56 -12.98 -17.52 7.43
CA GLU A 56 -12.66 -18.10 6.13
C GLU A 56 -12.61 -17.05 5.01
N THR A 57 -13.38 -15.97 5.14
CA THR A 57 -13.44 -14.87 4.15
C THR A 57 -12.65 -13.62 4.55
N ALA A 58 -11.88 -13.67 5.63
CA ALA A 58 -11.09 -12.52 6.11
C ALA A 58 -10.14 -11.96 5.05
N SER A 59 -9.39 -12.83 4.36
CA SER A 59 -8.48 -12.44 3.27
C SER A 59 -9.23 -11.80 2.10
N SER A 60 -10.39 -12.35 1.72
CA SER A 60 -11.25 -11.79 0.65
C SER A 60 -11.72 -10.38 1.01
N ARG A 61 -12.21 -10.16 2.24
CA ARG A 61 -12.69 -8.85 2.72
C ARG A 61 -11.56 -7.82 2.75
N LEU A 62 -10.41 -8.19 3.30
CA LEU A 62 -9.27 -7.28 3.34
C LEU A 62 -8.77 -6.96 1.92
N THR A 63 -8.72 -7.95 1.03
CA THR A 63 -8.34 -7.75 -0.38
C THR A 63 -9.31 -6.82 -1.10
N MET A 64 -10.62 -6.95 -0.85
CA MET A 64 -11.63 -6.04 -1.41
C MET A 64 -11.43 -4.61 -0.91
N THR A 65 -11.17 -4.42 0.38
CA THR A 65 -10.85 -3.11 0.95
C THR A 65 -9.61 -2.50 0.30
N GLN A 66 -8.57 -3.30 0.08
CA GLN A 66 -7.35 -2.87 -0.61
C GLN A 66 -7.57 -2.62 -2.12
N ALA A 67 -8.57 -3.24 -2.75
CA ALA A 67 -8.95 -2.93 -4.13
C ALA A 67 -9.52 -1.51 -4.25
N PHE A 68 -10.38 -1.09 -3.31
CA PHE A 68 -10.86 0.29 -3.26
C PHE A 68 -9.76 1.29 -2.92
N ASN A 69 -8.80 0.91 -2.07
CA ASN A 69 -7.59 1.72 -1.84
C ASN A 69 -6.82 1.92 -3.16
N SER A 70 -6.62 0.85 -3.95
CA SER A 70 -5.95 0.94 -5.25
C SER A 70 -6.69 1.80 -6.26
N LEU A 71 -8.01 1.80 -6.23
CA LEU A 71 -8.82 2.72 -7.04
C LEU A 71 -8.48 4.18 -6.67
N GLY A 72 -8.37 4.49 -5.38
CA GLY A 72 -7.95 5.79 -4.90
C GLY A 72 -6.55 6.19 -5.37
N THR A 73 -5.58 5.27 -5.28
CA THR A 73 -4.20 5.53 -5.75
C THR A 73 -4.10 5.66 -7.27
N THR A 74 -5.00 5.05 -8.03
CA THR A 74 -5.07 5.18 -9.49
C THR A 74 -5.70 6.51 -9.91
N ILE A 75 -6.77 6.93 -9.23
CA ILE A 75 -7.49 8.17 -9.54
C ILE A 75 -6.78 9.40 -8.96
N GLY A 76 -6.13 9.26 -7.81
CA GLY A 76 -5.49 10.35 -7.07
C GLY A 76 -4.51 11.18 -7.90
N PRO A 77 -3.54 10.60 -8.62
CA PRO A 77 -2.61 11.34 -9.46
C PRO A 77 -3.30 12.11 -10.58
N TRP A 78 -4.38 11.55 -11.16
CA TRP A 78 -5.15 12.21 -12.20
C TRP A 78 -5.90 13.43 -11.66
N ILE A 79 -6.59 13.31 -10.53
CA ILE A 79 -7.26 14.42 -9.85
C ILE A 79 -6.24 15.46 -9.39
N GLY A 80 -5.14 15.02 -8.78
CA GLY A 80 -4.06 15.90 -8.34
C GLY A 80 -3.41 16.65 -9.50
N GLY A 81 -3.19 15.98 -10.64
CA GLY A 81 -2.72 16.60 -11.86
C GLY A 81 -3.66 17.72 -12.35
N ILE A 82 -4.97 17.45 -12.39
CA ILE A 82 -5.95 18.47 -12.79
C ILE A 82 -5.96 19.63 -11.80
N LEU A 83 -6.01 19.37 -10.49
CA LEU A 83 -6.15 20.43 -9.49
C LEU A 83 -4.87 21.26 -9.30
N ILE A 84 -3.71 20.64 -9.37
CA ILE A 84 -2.41 21.28 -9.08
C ILE A 84 -1.81 21.85 -10.37
N LEU A 85 -1.74 21.06 -11.45
CA LEU A 85 -1.08 21.49 -12.68
C LEU A 85 -1.92 22.51 -13.47
N THR A 86 -3.24 22.43 -13.46
CA THR A 86 -4.09 23.43 -14.12
C THR A 86 -4.01 24.78 -13.38
N SER A 87 -3.85 24.76 -12.07
CA SER A 87 -3.60 25.99 -11.29
C SER A 87 -2.22 26.57 -11.57
N ALA A 88 -1.20 25.71 -11.76
CA ALA A 88 0.15 26.14 -12.12
C ALA A 88 0.26 26.69 -13.55
N THR A 89 -0.49 26.15 -14.53
CA THR A 89 -0.48 26.67 -15.91
C THR A 89 -1.13 28.03 -16.01
N ASN A 90 -2.10 28.36 -15.18
CA ASN A 90 -2.68 29.70 -15.07
C ASN A 90 -1.73 30.70 -14.37
N ALA A 91 -0.72 30.20 -13.66
CA ALA A 91 0.32 31.02 -12.99
C ALA A 91 1.59 31.21 -13.85
N VAL A 92 1.71 30.54 -14.99
CA VAL A 92 2.92 30.60 -15.88
C VAL A 92 3.09 31.95 -16.57
N GLU A 93 2.13 32.87 -16.46
CA GLU A 93 2.40 34.29 -16.80
C GLU A 93 3.38 34.97 -15.81
N ASN A 94 3.69 34.35 -14.66
CA ASN A 94 4.66 34.83 -13.68
C ASN A 94 5.58 33.68 -13.22
N SER A 95 6.51 33.31 -14.03
CA SER A 95 7.84 32.65 -13.90
C SER A 95 8.30 31.99 -12.58
N VAL A 96 7.43 31.52 -11.69
CA VAL A 96 7.80 30.69 -10.53
C VAL A 96 6.73 29.63 -10.35
N ALA A 97 7.09 28.35 -10.38
CA ALA A 97 6.21 27.27 -9.97
C ALA A 97 5.86 27.48 -8.49
N ASP A 98 4.72 28.11 -8.24
CA ASP A 98 4.32 28.53 -6.91
C ASP A 98 3.81 27.33 -6.12
N ALA A 99 4.50 27.01 -5.02
CA ALA A 99 4.08 25.97 -4.08
C ALA A 99 2.67 26.19 -3.51
N SER A 100 2.06 27.38 -3.70
CA SER A 100 0.69 27.70 -3.31
C SER A 100 -0.36 26.82 -4.00
N SER A 101 -0.06 26.27 -5.18
CA SER A 101 -0.97 25.37 -5.92
C SER A 101 -1.39 24.13 -5.13
N VAL A 102 -0.59 23.68 -4.14
CA VAL A 102 -0.91 22.53 -3.29
C VAL A 102 -1.79 22.87 -2.09
N GLN A 103 -1.90 24.15 -1.71
CA GLN A 103 -2.59 24.58 -0.48
C GLN A 103 -4.06 24.18 -0.46
N MET A 104 -4.83 24.55 -1.48
CA MET A 104 -6.27 24.26 -1.53
C MET A 104 -6.60 22.77 -1.66
N PRO A 105 -5.92 21.98 -2.52
CA PRO A 105 -6.13 20.54 -2.57
C PRO A 105 -5.86 19.85 -1.24
N TYR A 106 -4.78 20.18 -0.55
CA TYR A 106 -4.46 19.57 0.75
C TYR A 106 -5.39 20.02 1.87
N LEU A 107 -5.89 21.26 1.86
CA LEU A 107 -6.94 21.69 2.81
C LEU A 107 -8.28 20.97 2.56
N ALA A 108 -8.64 20.73 1.31
CA ALA A 108 -9.82 19.94 0.98
C ALA A 108 -9.70 18.50 1.47
N LEU A 109 -8.51 17.88 1.31
CA LEU A 109 -8.22 16.55 1.86
C LEU A 109 -8.25 16.56 3.39
N ALA A 110 -7.68 17.58 4.04
CA ALA A 110 -7.74 17.73 5.50
C ALA A 110 -9.19 17.79 5.99
N ALA A 111 -10.01 18.63 5.35
CA ALA A 111 -11.43 18.75 5.68
C ALA A 111 -12.19 17.43 5.48
N ALA A 112 -11.92 16.70 4.40
CA ALA A 112 -12.52 15.39 4.14
C ALA A 112 -12.11 14.35 5.21
N LEU A 113 -10.83 14.30 5.60
CA LEU A 113 -10.33 13.38 6.63
C LEU A 113 -10.92 13.69 8.01
N ILE A 114 -11.03 14.97 8.38
CA ILE A 114 -11.66 15.40 9.64
C ILE A 114 -13.16 15.08 9.61
N LEU A 115 -13.86 15.34 8.50
CA LEU A 115 -15.27 14.97 8.35
C LEU A 115 -15.46 13.45 8.51
N MET A 116 -14.63 12.64 7.86
CA MET A 116 -14.64 11.18 8.04
C MET A 116 -14.37 10.78 9.49
N SER A 117 -13.45 11.47 10.17
CA SER A 117 -13.18 11.23 11.59
C SER A 117 -14.41 11.48 12.46
N VAL A 118 -15.14 12.59 12.21
CA VAL A 118 -16.40 12.91 12.90
C VAL A 118 -17.47 11.85 12.63
N ILE A 119 -17.61 11.43 11.36
CA ILE A 119 -18.55 10.37 10.98
C ILE A 119 -18.24 9.10 11.77
N PHE A 120 -16.97 8.65 11.76
CA PHE A 120 -16.57 7.44 12.51
C PHE A 120 -16.69 7.59 14.04
N ALA A 121 -16.57 8.80 14.58
CA ALA A 121 -16.76 9.05 16.01
C ALA A 121 -18.24 8.96 16.44
N VAL A 122 -19.16 9.29 15.54
CA VAL A 122 -20.61 9.24 15.80
C VAL A 122 -21.21 7.88 15.47
N LEU A 123 -20.64 7.15 14.52
CA LEU A 123 -21.09 5.81 14.17
C LEU A 123 -20.79 4.82 15.29
N ASN A 124 -21.81 4.09 15.73
CA ASN A 124 -21.63 2.93 16.60
C ASN A 124 -21.09 1.76 15.77
N LEU A 125 -19.78 1.68 15.68
CA LEU A 125 -19.13 0.53 15.05
C LEU A 125 -19.35 -0.72 15.91
N PRO A 126 -19.59 -1.90 15.31
CA PRO A 126 -19.68 -3.14 16.07
C PRO A 126 -18.42 -3.33 16.92
N THR A 127 -18.61 -3.45 18.23
CA THR A 127 -17.54 -3.93 19.11
C THR A 127 -17.38 -5.41 18.80
N VAL A 128 -16.24 -5.78 18.29
CA VAL A 128 -15.91 -7.20 18.14
C VAL A 128 -15.28 -7.58 19.47
N ASP A 129 -16.08 -8.18 20.36
CA ASP A 129 -15.54 -8.89 21.49
C ASP A 129 -14.69 -10.02 20.90
N VAL A 130 -13.38 -9.93 21.07
CA VAL A 130 -12.51 -11.06 20.82
C VAL A 130 -12.90 -12.06 21.90
N GLU A 131 -13.83 -12.98 21.58
CA GLU A 131 -14.15 -14.08 22.48
C GLU A 131 -12.80 -14.72 22.83
N GLU A 132 -12.47 -14.69 24.09
CA GLU A 132 -11.42 -15.51 24.66
C GLU A 132 -11.87 -16.95 24.48
N ASP A 133 -11.55 -17.53 23.34
CA ASP A 133 -11.78 -18.95 23.06
C ASP A 133 -10.90 -19.71 24.06
N GLU A 134 -11.49 -20.09 25.20
CA GLU A 134 -10.83 -20.81 26.31
C GLU A 134 -10.22 -22.15 25.82
N THR A 135 -10.46 -22.50 24.57
CA THR A 135 -9.94 -23.73 23.93
C THR A 135 -8.63 -23.54 23.17
N THR A 136 -8.15 -22.31 22.94
CA THR A 136 -6.81 -22.11 22.41
C THR A 136 -5.79 -22.21 23.53
N VAL A 137 -5.09 -23.34 23.53
CA VAL A 137 -3.82 -23.68 24.22
C VAL A 137 -3.28 -22.51 25.03
N GLU A 138 -3.05 -22.73 26.33
CA GLU A 138 -2.36 -21.85 27.27
C GLU A 138 -1.29 -21.01 26.55
N ALA A 139 -1.72 -19.92 25.88
CA ALA A 139 -0.83 -18.89 25.41
C ALA A 139 -0.36 -18.20 26.68
N GLY A 140 0.73 -18.70 27.22
CA GLY A 140 1.42 -18.08 28.34
C GLY A 140 1.51 -16.57 28.14
N ASP A 141 1.85 -15.84 29.16
CA ASP A 141 2.08 -14.39 29.23
C ASP A 141 3.07 -13.84 28.18
N GLY A 142 3.13 -14.54 27.01
CA GLY A 142 4.06 -14.35 25.91
C GLY A 142 3.69 -13.21 24.99
N SER A 143 4.68 -12.70 24.32
CA SER A 143 4.59 -11.69 23.26
C SER A 143 4.04 -12.31 21.95
N ALA A 144 3.43 -11.50 21.05
CA ALA A 144 3.02 -11.90 19.70
C ALA A 144 4.17 -12.53 18.88
N TRP A 145 5.41 -12.22 19.19
CA TRP A 145 6.61 -12.81 18.57
C TRP A 145 6.73 -14.34 18.76
N GLY A 146 6.00 -14.95 19.69
CA GLY A 146 5.94 -16.40 19.87
C GLY A 146 5.17 -17.13 18.77
N TYR A 147 4.38 -16.44 17.97
CA TYR A 147 3.61 -17.04 16.88
C TYR A 147 4.42 -17.08 15.58
N SER A 148 4.87 -18.28 15.19
CA SER A 148 5.74 -18.48 14.03
C SER A 148 5.11 -17.99 12.72
N HIS A 149 3.80 -18.17 12.54
CA HIS A 149 3.09 -17.69 11.34
C HIS A 149 3.05 -16.16 11.24
N LEU A 150 3.01 -15.44 12.38
CA LEU A 150 3.12 -13.99 12.40
C LEU A 150 4.53 -13.55 12.00
N VAL A 151 5.56 -14.17 12.56
CA VAL A 151 6.96 -13.83 12.24
C VAL A 151 7.28 -14.10 10.78
N LEU A 152 6.83 -15.27 10.26
CA LEU A 152 6.95 -15.58 8.83
C LEU A 152 6.13 -14.62 7.96
N GLY A 153 4.95 -14.22 8.42
CA GLY A 153 4.12 -13.22 7.75
C GLY A 153 4.80 -11.86 7.69
N ALA A 154 5.44 -11.41 8.77
CA ALA A 154 6.19 -10.16 8.81
C ALA A 154 7.39 -10.21 7.83
N LEU A 155 8.15 -11.30 7.85
CA LEU A 155 9.26 -11.50 6.90
C LEU A 155 8.74 -11.52 5.46
N ALA A 156 7.64 -12.23 5.21
CA ALA A 156 7.02 -12.29 3.88
C ALA A 156 6.55 -10.91 3.40
N ILE A 157 5.92 -10.09 4.27
CA ILE A 157 5.52 -8.71 3.94
C ILE A 157 6.75 -7.87 3.64
N PHE A 158 7.80 -7.95 4.46
CA PHE A 158 9.04 -7.19 4.24
C PHE A 158 9.64 -7.46 2.86
N LEU A 159 9.81 -8.75 2.52
CA LEU A 159 10.38 -9.17 1.24
C LEU A 159 9.45 -8.84 0.07
N TYR A 160 8.15 -9.14 0.22
CA TYR A 160 7.16 -8.90 -0.82
C TYR A 160 7.01 -7.41 -1.14
N VAL A 161 6.76 -6.56 -0.12
CA VAL A 161 6.59 -5.11 -0.33
C VAL A 161 7.89 -4.51 -0.85
N GLY A 162 9.04 -4.99 -0.38
CA GLY A 162 10.34 -4.63 -0.92
C GLY A 162 10.44 -4.91 -2.42
N ALA A 163 10.10 -6.12 -2.85
CA ALA A 163 10.14 -6.51 -4.26
C ALA A 163 9.12 -5.73 -5.11
N GLU A 164 7.87 -5.58 -4.62
CA GLU A 164 6.81 -4.85 -5.32
C GLU A 164 7.21 -3.40 -5.60
N VAL A 165 7.71 -2.70 -4.57
CA VAL A 165 8.13 -1.30 -4.69
C VAL A 165 9.40 -1.18 -5.54
N SER A 166 10.33 -2.13 -5.41
CA SER A 166 11.53 -2.18 -6.24
C SER A 166 11.19 -2.29 -7.73
N ILE A 167 10.33 -3.24 -8.09
CA ILE A 167 9.86 -3.38 -9.48
C ILE A 167 9.19 -2.08 -9.95
N GLY A 168 8.25 -1.54 -9.17
CA GLY A 168 7.55 -0.32 -9.54
C GLY A 168 8.47 0.90 -9.71
N SER A 169 9.49 1.04 -8.85
CA SER A 169 10.42 2.18 -8.87
C SER A 169 11.41 2.12 -10.04
N PHE A 170 11.88 0.94 -10.40
CA PHE A 170 12.86 0.75 -11.47
C PHE A 170 12.24 0.37 -12.81
N LEU A 171 10.92 0.31 -12.91
CA LEU A 171 10.23 -0.13 -14.13
C LEU A 171 10.53 0.75 -15.34
N ILE A 172 10.61 2.06 -15.16
CA ILE A 172 10.93 3.01 -16.24
C ILE A 172 12.34 2.74 -16.77
N ASN A 173 13.32 2.59 -15.87
CA ASN A 173 14.70 2.28 -16.24
C ASN A 173 14.79 0.95 -17.00
N PHE A 174 14.11 -0.10 -16.47
CA PHE A 174 14.08 -1.42 -17.09
C PHE A 174 13.50 -1.39 -18.51
N LEU A 175 12.40 -0.64 -18.71
CA LEU A 175 11.78 -0.51 -20.03
C LEU A 175 12.59 0.38 -21.00
N GLY A 176 13.46 1.24 -20.47
CA GLY A 176 14.41 2.06 -21.23
C GLY A 176 15.60 1.28 -21.77
N GLU A 177 15.91 0.10 -21.20
CA GLU A 177 17.03 -0.71 -21.65
C GLU A 177 16.87 -1.12 -23.13
N PRO A 178 17.92 -0.93 -23.97
CA PRO A 178 17.84 -1.21 -25.42
C PRO A 178 17.49 -2.66 -25.77
N ASN A 179 17.88 -3.61 -24.93
CA ASN A 179 17.59 -5.03 -25.10
C ASN A 179 16.18 -5.42 -24.60
N ILE A 180 15.46 -4.55 -23.89
CA ILE A 180 14.10 -4.80 -23.40
C ILE A 180 13.08 -4.13 -24.34
N ALA A 181 12.93 -2.82 -24.26
CA ALA A 181 11.99 -2.09 -25.09
C ALA A 181 12.58 -0.81 -25.70
N GLY A 182 13.69 -0.30 -25.16
CA GLY A 182 14.35 0.92 -25.63
C GLY A 182 13.44 2.14 -25.59
N LEU A 183 12.50 2.21 -24.62
CA LEU A 183 11.51 3.28 -24.55
C LEU A 183 12.12 4.54 -23.94
N GLU A 184 11.70 5.69 -24.46
CA GLU A 184 11.95 6.96 -23.78
C GLU A 184 11.16 7.02 -22.45
N GLU A 185 11.68 7.77 -21.47
CA GLU A 185 11.09 7.84 -20.11
C GLU A 185 9.59 8.18 -20.12
N MET A 186 9.17 9.09 -21.00
CA MET A 186 7.77 9.51 -21.11
C MET A 186 6.85 8.39 -21.60
N ASP A 187 7.35 7.54 -22.50
CA ASP A 187 6.59 6.39 -22.99
C ASP A 187 6.64 5.23 -22.01
N ALA A 188 7.79 4.96 -21.40
CA ALA A 188 7.94 3.98 -20.33
C ALA A 188 7.02 4.28 -19.14
N ALA A 189 6.87 5.55 -18.76
CA ALA A 189 5.98 5.97 -17.67
C ALA A 189 4.51 5.57 -17.89
N LYS A 190 4.05 5.49 -19.15
CA LYS A 190 2.69 5.00 -19.48
C LYS A 190 2.49 3.54 -19.07
N TYR A 191 3.54 2.72 -19.18
CA TYR A 191 3.50 1.30 -18.84
C TYR A 191 3.48 1.05 -17.33
N VAL A 192 3.95 1.99 -16.51
CA VAL A 192 3.81 1.93 -15.04
C VAL A 192 2.33 1.81 -14.66
N SER A 193 1.44 2.45 -15.42
CA SER A 193 -0.01 2.34 -15.20
C SER A 193 -0.55 0.93 -15.45
N PHE A 194 0.07 0.14 -16.32
CA PHE A 194 -0.32 -1.27 -16.54
C PHE A 194 0.08 -2.14 -15.35
N TYR A 195 1.25 -1.91 -14.75
CA TYR A 195 1.69 -2.63 -13.56
C TYR A 195 0.75 -2.40 -12.38
N TRP A 196 0.49 -1.14 -12.03
CA TRP A 196 -0.40 -0.78 -10.91
C TRP A 196 -1.87 -1.03 -11.23
N GLY A 197 -2.29 -0.83 -12.47
CA GLY A 197 -3.62 -1.19 -12.96
C GLY A 197 -3.86 -2.70 -12.90
N GLY A 198 -2.87 -3.50 -13.25
CA GLY A 198 -2.87 -4.96 -13.07
C GLY A 198 -3.04 -5.34 -11.61
N ALA A 199 -2.33 -4.68 -10.70
CA ALA A 199 -2.49 -4.89 -9.25
C ALA A 199 -3.91 -4.54 -8.77
N MET A 200 -4.49 -3.45 -9.25
CA MET A 200 -5.87 -3.07 -8.91
C MET A 200 -6.87 -4.14 -9.40
N ILE A 201 -6.80 -4.52 -10.67
CA ILE A 201 -7.69 -5.53 -11.26
C ILE A 201 -7.53 -6.87 -10.54
N GLY A 202 -6.29 -7.28 -10.28
CA GLY A 202 -5.98 -8.50 -9.57
C GLY A 202 -6.55 -8.55 -8.15
N ARG A 203 -6.65 -7.41 -7.45
CA ARG A 203 -7.30 -7.32 -6.13
C ARG A 203 -8.80 -7.60 -6.22
N PHE A 204 -9.52 -7.07 -7.20
CA PHE A 204 -10.93 -7.37 -7.39
C PHE A 204 -11.16 -8.84 -7.74
N ILE A 205 -10.38 -9.37 -8.69
CA ILE A 205 -10.45 -10.80 -9.08
C ILE A 205 -10.09 -11.69 -7.88
N GLY A 206 -9.02 -11.40 -7.18
CA GLY A 206 -8.53 -12.16 -6.04
C GLY A 206 -9.50 -12.14 -4.86
N ALA A 207 -10.12 -11.00 -4.56
CA ALA A 207 -11.15 -10.91 -3.53
C ALA A 207 -12.35 -11.81 -3.86
N ALA A 208 -12.81 -11.83 -5.11
CA ALA A 208 -13.87 -12.70 -5.54
C ALA A 208 -13.45 -14.18 -5.51
N ALA A 209 -12.26 -14.51 -6.00
CA ALA A 209 -11.74 -15.87 -6.04
C ALA A 209 -11.55 -16.47 -4.64
N MET A 210 -11.06 -15.68 -3.67
CA MET A 210 -10.85 -16.13 -2.29
C MET A 210 -12.14 -16.34 -1.48
N GLN A 211 -13.32 -16.11 -2.05
CA GLN A 211 -14.57 -16.58 -1.48
C GLN A 211 -14.76 -18.09 -1.67
N TYR A 212 -14.10 -18.67 -2.69
CA TYR A 212 -14.23 -20.07 -3.07
C TYR A 212 -12.93 -20.86 -2.92
N ILE A 213 -11.79 -20.17 -2.93
CA ILE A 213 -10.46 -20.76 -2.87
C ILE A 213 -9.81 -20.35 -1.54
N ALA A 214 -9.24 -21.33 -0.83
CA ALA A 214 -8.51 -21.05 0.41
C ALA A 214 -7.39 -20.04 0.17
N ALA A 215 -7.31 -19.01 1.04
CA ALA A 215 -6.40 -17.89 0.94
C ALA A 215 -4.92 -18.31 0.78
N GLY A 216 -4.48 -19.34 1.53
CA GLY A 216 -3.13 -19.89 1.41
C GLY A 216 -2.82 -20.49 0.04
N LYS A 217 -3.81 -21.13 -0.62
CA LYS A 217 -3.64 -21.64 -1.99
C LYS A 217 -3.57 -20.53 -3.02
N ALA A 218 -4.41 -19.50 -2.88
CA ALA A 218 -4.38 -18.33 -3.74
C ALA A 218 -3.04 -17.59 -3.60
N LEU A 219 -2.55 -17.43 -2.37
CA LEU A 219 -1.24 -16.82 -2.09
C LEU A 219 -0.09 -17.61 -2.72
N ALA A 220 -0.07 -18.94 -2.53
CA ALA A 220 0.96 -19.80 -3.10
C ALA A 220 0.98 -19.74 -4.63
N PHE A 221 -0.20 -19.79 -5.27
CA PHE A 221 -0.33 -19.63 -6.72
C PHE A 221 0.21 -18.27 -7.19
N SER A 222 -0.19 -17.18 -6.55
CA SER A 222 0.26 -15.83 -6.89
C SER A 222 1.77 -15.67 -6.70
N GLY A 223 2.34 -16.21 -5.61
CA GLY A 223 3.78 -16.18 -5.37
C GLY A 223 4.58 -16.94 -6.41
N LEU A 224 4.12 -18.15 -6.78
CA LEU A 224 4.78 -18.94 -7.82
C LEU A 224 4.67 -18.27 -9.19
N ALA A 225 3.49 -17.75 -9.55
CA ALA A 225 3.28 -17.06 -10.81
C ALA A 225 4.13 -15.78 -10.91
N ALA A 226 4.17 -14.95 -9.87
CA ALA A 226 5.00 -13.75 -9.84
C ALA A 226 6.49 -14.11 -9.95
N SER A 227 6.96 -15.13 -9.21
CA SER A 227 8.35 -15.60 -9.27
C SER A 227 8.72 -16.13 -10.67
N ALA A 228 7.82 -16.88 -11.32
CA ALA A 228 8.04 -17.36 -12.67
C ALA A 228 8.10 -16.21 -13.70
N LEU A 229 7.23 -15.19 -13.54
CA LEU A 229 7.23 -14.02 -14.41
C LEU A 229 8.50 -13.17 -14.21
N VAL A 230 8.96 -12.98 -12.99
CA VAL A 230 10.24 -12.29 -12.72
C VAL A 230 11.40 -13.08 -13.32
N ALA A 231 11.44 -14.41 -13.13
CA ALA A 231 12.46 -15.25 -13.73
C ALA A 231 12.42 -15.14 -15.27
N LEU A 232 11.23 -15.16 -15.86
CA LEU A 232 11.07 -14.99 -17.32
C LEU A 232 11.58 -13.61 -17.77
N ALA A 233 11.30 -12.54 -17.03
CA ALA A 233 11.79 -11.20 -17.34
C ALA A 233 13.33 -11.10 -17.25
N VAL A 234 13.96 -11.85 -16.33
CA VAL A 234 15.43 -11.86 -16.13
C VAL A 234 16.14 -12.66 -17.22
N PHE A 235 15.54 -13.77 -17.69
CA PHE A 235 16.20 -14.69 -18.63
C PHE A 235 15.77 -14.48 -20.10
N THR A 236 14.96 -13.45 -20.39
CA THR A 236 14.52 -13.12 -21.74
C THR A 236 14.72 -11.65 -22.03
N ASP A 237 14.63 -11.27 -23.30
CA ASP A 237 14.74 -9.91 -23.79
C ASP A 237 13.46 -9.47 -24.52
N GLY A 238 13.40 -8.20 -24.88
CA GLY A 238 12.35 -7.62 -25.72
C GLY A 238 10.97 -7.67 -25.09
N GLN A 239 9.97 -7.88 -25.93
CA GLN A 239 8.56 -7.86 -25.54
C GLN A 239 8.20 -8.93 -24.48
N ILE A 240 8.90 -10.07 -24.46
CA ILE A 240 8.65 -11.13 -23.49
C ILE A 240 9.04 -10.64 -22.09
N ALA A 241 10.25 -10.10 -21.93
CA ALA A 241 10.71 -9.54 -20.66
C ALA A 241 9.81 -8.39 -20.19
N MET A 242 9.49 -7.46 -21.11
CA MET A 242 8.62 -6.30 -20.84
C MET A 242 7.25 -6.73 -20.29
N TRP A 243 6.52 -7.58 -21.00
CA TRP A 243 5.19 -7.99 -20.55
C TRP A 243 5.24 -8.89 -19.33
N SER A 244 6.28 -9.71 -19.18
CA SER A 244 6.44 -10.55 -17.99
C SER A 244 6.52 -9.69 -16.73
N ILE A 245 7.36 -8.66 -16.70
CA ILE A 245 7.49 -7.80 -15.51
C ILE A 245 6.21 -6.99 -15.25
N LEU A 246 5.50 -6.54 -16.28
CA LEU A 246 4.24 -5.83 -16.16
C LEU A 246 3.13 -6.72 -15.56
N PHE A 247 3.05 -7.99 -15.96
CA PHE A 247 2.08 -8.93 -15.41
C PHE A 247 2.36 -9.34 -13.97
N VAL A 248 3.57 -9.13 -13.44
CA VAL A 248 3.86 -9.36 -12.02
C VAL A 248 2.89 -8.56 -11.15
N GLY A 249 2.53 -7.33 -11.53
CA GLY A 249 1.57 -6.51 -10.80
C GLY A 249 0.23 -7.21 -10.55
N LEU A 250 -0.28 -7.95 -11.54
CA LEU A 250 -1.53 -8.71 -11.42
C LEU A 250 -1.46 -9.78 -10.31
N PHE A 251 -0.35 -10.52 -10.22
CA PHE A 251 -0.17 -11.59 -9.24
C PHE A 251 0.28 -11.07 -7.87
N ASN A 252 0.99 -9.95 -7.81
CA ASN A 252 1.33 -9.27 -6.55
C ASN A 252 0.10 -8.77 -5.80
N SER A 253 -0.99 -8.54 -6.49
CA SER A 253 -2.19 -7.84 -6.04
C SER A 253 -2.75 -8.31 -4.71
N ILE A 254 -2.84 -9.62 -4.49
CA ILE A 254 -3.45 -10.22 -3.28
C ILE A 254 -2.44 -10.51 -2.18
N MET A 255 -1.13 -10.37 -2.43
CA MET A 255 -0.12 -10.86 -1.51
C MET A 255 -0.17 -10.14 -0.16
N PHE A 256 -0.12 -8.80 -0.14
CA PHE A 256 -0.18 -8.04 1.11
C PHE A 256 -1.41 -8.38 1.96
N PRO A 257 -2.65 -8.21 1.47
CA PRO A 257 -3.83 -8.44 2.29
C PRO A 257 -3.96 -9.90 2.73
N THR A 258 -3.53 -10.85 1.92
CA THR A 258 -3.59 -12.28 2.25
C THR A 258 -2.56 -12.65 3.31
N ILE A 259 -1.31 -12.24 3.15
CA ILE A 259 -0.26 -12.48 4.17
C ILE A 259 -0.64 -11.82 5.49
N PHE A 260 -1.16 -10.57 5.43
CA PHE A 260 -1.58 -9.82 6.61
C PHE A 260 -2.70 -10.56 7.37
N SER A 261 -3.77 -10.97 6.66
CA SER A 261 -4.89 -11.66 7.29
C SER A 261 -4.50 -13.03 7.84
N LEU A 262 -3.68 -13.81 7.13
CA LEU A 262 -3.16 -15.10 7.60
C LEU A 262 -2.22 -14.92 8.80
N GLY A 263 -1.39 -13.88 8.80
CA GLY A 263 -0.51 -13.56 9.91
C GLY A 263 -1.22 -13.18 11.20
N LEU A 264 -2.45 -12.66 11.12
CA LEU A 264 -3.27 -12.32 12.29
C LEU A 264 -4.14 -13.48 12.78
N THR A 265 -4.25 -14.57 12.04
CA THR A 265 -5.14 -15.68 12.38
C THR A 265 -4.76 -16.29 13.73
N GLY A 266 -5.72 -16.43 14.65
CA GLY A 266 -5.52 -17.10 15.94
C GLY A 266 -4.66 -16.35 16.97
N LEU A 267 -4.39 -15.06 16.77
CA LEU A 267 -3.59 -14.28 17.74
C LEU A 267 -4.36 -13.85 19.00
N GLY A 268 -5.70 -13.91 18.99
CA GLY A 268 -6.54 -13.52 20.13
C GLY A 268 -6.17 -12.14 20.67
N LYS A 269 -5.83 -12.04 21.95
CA LYS A 269 -5.42 -10.79 22.64
C LYS A 269 -4.17 -10.11 22.01
N HIS A 270 -3.37 -10.85 21.25
CA HIS A 270 -2.15 -10.32 20.60
C HIS A 270 -2.40 -9.73 19.19
N THR A 271 -3.64 -9.71 18.70
CA THR A 271 -3.99 -9.21 17.35
C THR A 271 -3.50 -7.77 17.13
N SER A 272 -3.66 -6.89 18.11
CA SER A 272 -3.20 -5.48 18.00
C SER A 272 -1.67 -5.39 17.88
N GLN A 273 -0.93 -6.16 18.68
CA GLN A 273 0.52 -6.22 18.59
C GLN A 273 0.98 -6.85 17.26
N GLY A 274 0.32 -7.93 16.84
CA GLY A 274 0.58 -8.58 15.56
C GLY A 274 0.36 -7.65 14.36
N SER A 275 -0.73 -6.88 14.37
CA SER A 275 -0.99 -5.86 13.36
C SER A 275 0.13 -4.82 13.29
N GLY A 276 0.62 -4.33 14.44
CA GLY A 276 1.75 -3.40 14.49
C GLY A 276 3.01 -3.99 13.88
N ILE A 277 3.33 -5.26 14.17
CA ILE A 277 4.48 -5.98 13.62
C ILE A 277 4.38 -6.12 12.09
N LEU A 278 3.21 -6.51 11.59
CA LEU A 278 2.98 -6.65 10.13
C LEU A 278 3.02 -5.30 9.41
N CYS A 279 2.49 -4.24 10.02
CA CYS A 279 2.59 -2.89 9.47
C CYS A 279 4.04 -2.37 9.48
N LEU A 280 4.81 -2.65 10.52
CA LEU A 280 6.23 -2.29 10.58
C LEU A 280 7.02 -2.99 9.44
N ALA A 281 6.67 -4.22 9.10
CA ALA A 281 7.33 -4.98 8.05
C ALA A 281 7.19 -4.33 6.64
N ILE A 282 6.20 -3.44 6.43
CA ILE A 282 6.05 -2.65 5.19
C ILE A 282 7.30 -1.80 4.89
N VAL A 283 8.13 -1.53 5.89
CA VAL A 283 9.41 -0.81 5.72
C VAL A 283 10.34 -1.47 4.69
N GLY A 284 10.13 -2.74 4.35
CA GLY A 284 10.80 -3.40 3.22
C GLY A 284 10.70 -2.61 1.92
N GLY A 285 9.56 -1.93 1.67
CA GLY A 285 9.36 -1.05 0.52
C GLY A 285 10.21 0.22 0.52
N ALA A 286 10.83 0.57 1.64
CA ALA A 286 11.80 1.66 1.69
C ALA A 286 13.25 1.14 1.60
N ILE A 287 13.54 0.00 2.23
CA ILE A 287 14.91 -0.52 2.35
C ILE A 287 15.35 -1.25 1.07
N VAL A 288 14.51 -2.13 0.53
CA VAL A 288 14.91 -2.99 -0.60
C VAL A 288 15.17 -2.18 -1.89
N PRO A 289 14.36 -1.18 -2.28
CA PRO A 289 14.67 -0.34 -3.44
C PRO A 289 15.98 0.43 -3.32
N LEU A 290 16.33 0.89 -2.10
CA LEU A 290 17.63 1.53 -1.86
C LEU A 290 18.79 0.57 -2.11
N LEU A 291 18.67 -0.66 -1.61
CA LEU A 291 19.68 -1.69 -1.85
C LEU A 291 19.79 -2.04 -3.34
N GLN A 292 18.64 -2.12 -4.03
CA GLN A 292 18.61 -2.36 -5.47
C GLN A 292 19.30 -1.24 -6.23
N GLY A 293 19.04 0.03 -5.89
CA GLY A 293 19.71 1.17 -6.52
C GLY A 293 21.22 1.11 -6.37
N LEU A 294 21.70 0.85 -5.15
CA LEU A 294 23.14 0.68 -4.90
C LEU A 294 23.77 -0.48 -5.70
N LEU A 295 23.01 -1.55 -5.94
CA LEU A 295 23.48 -2.67 -6.75
C LEU A 295 23.42 -2.38 -8.26
N ALA A 296 22.49 -1.56 -8.70
CA ALA A 296 22.36 -1.16 -10.10
C ALA A 296 23.46 -0.14 -10.52
N ASP A 297 23.96 0.65 -9.57
CA ASP A 297 25.02 1.65 -9.79
C ASP A 297 26.44 1.06 -9.64
N ALA A 298 26.58 -0.20 -9.18
CA ALA A 298 27.88 -0.86 -8.92
C ALA A 298 28.37 -1.67 -10.13
#